data_b00e01ddd8b2f6f2987939e821fc4b39
#
_entry.id   b00e01ddd8b2f6f2987939e821fc4b39
#
_cell.length_a   1.000
_cell.length_b   1.000
_cell.length_c   1.000
_cell.angle_alpha   90.00
_cell.angle_beta   90.00
_cell.angle_gamma   90.00
#
_symmetry.space_group_name_H-M   'P 1'
#
loop_
_entity.id
_entity.type
_entity.pdbx_description
1 polymer ?
#
loop_
_entity_poly.entity_id
_entity_poly.type
_entity_poly.pdbx_seq_one_letter_code
_entity_poly.pdbx_strand_id
1 'polypeptide(L)'
;MCIRDSVRTYKTQDEVNLDLTSGRCDVALAAAVAFTDYADKSGEAVTLVGPTFSGGAFGNGVGVGIRQGGDDAIGKRDAKLLKDFNKAINTARKKGIISKLAIKHFGFDASM
;
A
#
# COMPACT_ATOMS: atom_id res chain seq x y z
N MET A 1 11.49 0.56 6.10
CA MET A 1 12.21 0.18 7.36
C MET A 1 13.04 -1.04 7.07
N CYS A 2 14.26 -1.06 7.50
CA CYS A 2 15.25 -2.10 7.23
C CYS A 2 15.87 -2.56 8.55
N ILE A 3 16.14 -3.83 8.69
CA ILE A 3 16.65 -4.44 9.93
C ILE A 3 17.89 -5.28 9.61
N ARG A 4 18.96 -5.03 10.32
CA ARG A 4 20.13 -5.88 10.47
C ARG A 4 20.47 -5.95 11.97
N ASP A 5 21.30 -5.07 12.46
CA ASP A 5 21.63 -4.94 13.90
C ASP A 5 20.73 -3.90 14.59
N SER A 6 20.08 -3.05 13.83
CA SER A 6 19.20 -1.97 14.28
C SER A 6 18.12 -1.66 13.25
N VAL A 7 17.03 -1.05 13.70
CA VAL A 7 15.96 -0.60 12.82
C VAL A 7 16.36 0.73 12.19
N ARG A 8 16.38 0.77 10.84
CA ARG A 8 16.60 1.98 10.05
C ARG A 8 15.32 2.39 9.35
N THR A 9 15.04 3.67 9.32
CA THR A 9 13.94 4.26 8.56
C THR A 9 14.47 5.04 7.36
N TYR A 10 13.71 5.04 6.26
CA TYR A 10 14.09 5.68 5.00
C TYR A 10 13.00 6.64 4.56
N LYS A 11 13.35 7.59 3.72
CA LYS A 11 12.39 8.56 3.17
C LYS A 11 11.60 7.97 2.00
N THR A 12 12.20 7.06 1.25
CA THR A 12 11.59 6.46 0.06
C THR A 12 11.66 4.94 0.08
N GLN A 13 10.77 4.29 -0.65
CA GLN A 13 10.80 2.83 -0.85
C GLN A 13 12.03 2.39 -1.66
N ASP A 14 12.47 3.21 -2.60
CA ASP A 14 13.63 2.87 -3.44
C ASP A 14 14.93 2.77 -2.63
N GLU A 15 15.10 3.63 -1.61
CA GLU A 15 16.24 3.54 -0.69
C GLU A 15 16.23 2.23 0.10
N VAL A 16 15.05 1.79 0.58
CA VAL A 16 14.89 0.50 1.26
C VAL A 16 15.24 -0.66 0.35
N ASN A 17 14.71 -0.63 -0.88
CA ASN A 17 14.95 -1.67 -1.89
C ASN A 17 16.44 -1.79 -2.22
N LEU A 18 17.12 -0.66 -2.40
CA LEU A 18 18.54 -0.62 -2.70
C LEU A 18 19.38 -1.20 -1.54
N ASP A 19 19.08 -0.84 -0.31
CA ASP A 19 19.81 -1.35 0.85
C ASP A 19 19.56 -2.85 1.08
N LEU A 20 18.35 -3.32 0.81
CA LEU A 20 18.01 -4.74 0.88
C LEU A 20 18.78 -5.56 -0.16
N THR A 21 18.74 -5.16 -1.42
CA THR A 21 19.41 -5.89 -2.51
C THR A 21 20.93 -5.78 -2.50
N SER A 22 21.49 -4.70 -1.95
CA SER A 22 22.94 -4.56 -1.77
C SER A 22 23.50 -5.28 -0.52
N GLY A 23 22.63 -5.95 0.27
CA GLY A 23 23.05 -6.66 1.47
C GLY A 23 23.42 -5.75 2.65
N ARG A 24 23.09 -4.47 2.59
CA ARG A 24 23.23 -3.56 3.73
C ARG A 24 22.15 -3.74 4.79
N CYS A 25 21.14 -4.52 4.48
CA CYS A 25 20.02 -4.85 5.31
C CYS A 25 19.56 -6.29 5.03
N ASP A 26 19.15 -7.00 6.05
CA ASP A 26 18.78 -8.40 5.93
C ASP A 26 17.27 -8.58 5.76
N VAL A 27 16.48 -7.71 6.39
CA VAL A 27 15.02 -7.75 6.38
C VAL A 27 14.48 -6.33 6.23
N ALA A 28 13.48 -6.17 5.40
CA ALA A 28 12.77 -4.91 5.23
C ALA A 28 11.27 -5.06 5.52
N LEU A 29 10.69 -4.04 6.16
CA LEU A 29 9.27 -3.97 6.46
C LEU A 29 8.65 -2.79 5.70
N ALA A 30 7.70 -3.09 4.84
CA ALA A 30 6.89 -2.11 4.11
C ALA A 30 5.55 -2.73 3.68
N ALA A 31 4.75 -1.99 2.90
CA ALA A 31 3.53 -2.52 2.35
C ALA A 31 3.80 -3.73 1.44
N ALA A 32 3.10 -4.85 1.65
CA ALA A 32 3.28 -6.08 0.88
C ALA A 32 3.16 -5.84 -0.64
N VAL A 33 2.22 -4.98 -1.05
CA VAL A 33 2.01 -4.61 -2.47
C VAL A 33 3.27 -4.01 -3.11
N ALA A 34 3.98 -3.13 -2.38
CA ALA A 34 5.21 -2.50 -2.87
C ALA A 34 6.33 -3.52 -3.07
N PHE A 35 6.46 -4.48 -2.15
CA PHE A 35 7.46 -5.54 -2.26
C PHE A 35 7.10 -6.60 -3.30
N THR A 36 5.83 -6.92 -3.51
CA THR A 36 5.43 -7.85 -4.59
C THR A 36 5.86 -7.31 -5.95
N ASP A 37 5.53 -6.05 -6.26
CA ASP A 37 5.94 -5.42 -7.52
C ASP A 37 7.47 -5.35 -7.67
N TYR A 38 8.19 -5.11 -6.59
CA TYR A 38 9.64 -5.09 -6.60
C TYR A 38 10.26 -6.49 -6.76
N ALA A 39 9.73 -7.51 -6.09
CA ALA A 39 10.19 -8.88 -6.21
C ALA A 39 10.05 -9.39 -7.66
N ASP A 40 8.90 -9.13 -8.30
CA ASP A 40 8.65 -9.48 -9.69
C ASP A 40 9.65 -8.81 -10.66
N LYS A 41 10.06 -7.57 -10.37
CA LYS A 41 11.00 -6.80 -11.19
C LYS A 41 12.47 -7.09 -10.91
N SER A 42 12.80 -7.51 -9.69
CA SER A 42 14.19 -7.73 -9.24
C SER A 42 14.76 -9.10 -9.58
N GLY A 43 13.96 -9.98 -10.19
CA GLY A 43 14.44 -11.31 -10.59
C GLY A 43 14.82 -12.20 -9.42
N GLU A 44 13.96 -12.32 -8.42
CA GLU A 44 14.14 -13.18 -7.24
C GLU A 44 15.18 -12.72 -6.21
N ALA A 45 15.70 -11.48 -6.33
CA ALA A 45 16.64 -10.94 -5.36
C ALA A 45 16.03 -10.76 -3.96
N VAL A 46 14.70 -10.67 -3.85
CA VAL A 46 13.95 -10.56 -2.60
C VAL A 46 12.73 -11.46 -2.61
N THR A 47 12.28 -11.89 -1.44
CA THR A 47 11.06 -12.67 -1.26
C THR A 47 10.26 -12.17 -0.07
N LEU A 48 8.94 -12.27 -0.15
CA LEU A 48 8.07 -11.96 0.97
C LEU A 48 8.04 -13.13 1.95
N VAL A 49 8.13 -12.83 3.25
CA VAL A 49 8.12 -13.83 4.31
C VAL A 49 7.15 -13.43 5.43
N GLY A 50 6.56 -14.42 6.07
CA GLY A 50 5.61 -14.23 7.17
C GLY A 50 4.18 -13.91 6.70
N PRO A 51 3.24 -13.85 7.64
CA PRO A 51 1.85 -13.49 7.35
C PRO A 51 1.72 -11.99 7.08
N THR A 52 0.77 -11.61 6.25
CA THR A 52 0.36 -10.21 6.13
C THR A 52 -0.41 -9.79 7.38
N PHE A 53 -0.22 -8.55 7.81
CA PHE A 53 -0.92 -7.98 8.95
C PHE A 53 -1.32 -6.53 8.67
N SER A 54 -2.35 -6.07 9.37
CA SER A 54 -2.88 -4.71 9.28
C SER A 54 -3.40 -4.24 10.64
N GLY A 55 -3.71 -2.97 10.77
CA GLY A 55 -4.24 -2.38 11.99
C GLY A 55 -3.19 -1.72 12.88
N GLY A 56 -3.64 -1.06 13.93
CA GLY A 56 -2.78 -0.32 14.85
C GLY A 56 -1.92 0.73 14.15
N ALA A 57 -0.64 0.73 14.42
CA ALA A 57 0.34 1.66 13.84
C ALA A 57 0.54 1.48 12.32
N PHE A 58 0.14 0.34 11.76
CA PHE A 58 0.30 0.03 10.33
C PHE A 58 -0.90 0.46 9.48
N GLY A 59 -1.97 0.97 10.10
CA GLY A 59 -3.19 1.41 9.43
C GLY A 59 -4.05 0.26 8.91
N ASN A 60 -5.23 0.62 8.40
CA ASN A 60 -6.25 -0.34 7.96
C ASN A 60 -6.32 -0.48 6.44
N GLY A 61 -5.30 -0.06 5.72
CA GLY A 61 -5.23 -0.15 4.27
C GLY A 61 -4.89 1.17 3.58
N VAL A 62 -5.15 1.24 2.28
CA VAL A 62 -4.89 2.40 1.43
C VAL A 62 -6.19 3.14 1.16
N GLY A 63 -6.15 4.46 1.22
CA GLY A 63 -7.28 5.32 0.97
C GLY A 63 -7.02 6.33 -0.16
N VAL A 64 -8.09 6.92 -0.67
CA VAL A 64 -8.03 8.04 -1.61
C VAL A 64 -8.02 9.34 -0.81
N GLY A 65 -6.96 10.14 -0.98
CA GLY A 65 -6.87 11.48 -0.40
C GLY A 65 -7.63 12.49 -1.24
N ILE A 66 -8.57 13.21 -0.62
CA ILE A 66 -9.29 14.32 -1.25
C ILE A 66 -9.03 15.58 -0.42
N ARG A 67 -8.84 16.69 -1.11
CA ARG A 67 -8.63 17.97 -0.44
C ARG A 67 -9.81 18.28 0.49
N GLN A 68 -9.50 18.68 1.70
CA GLN A 68 -10.50 19.18 2.63
C GLN A 68 -10.83 20.64 2.26
N GLY A 69 -12.03 20.86 1.77
CA GLY A 69 -12.52 22.19 1.38
C GLY A 69 -13.33 22.86 2.47
N GLY A 70 -13.48 24.18 2.34
CA GLY A 70 -14.37 25.00 3.16
C GLY A 70 -15.82 25.04 2.65
N ASP A 71 -16.58 26.06 3.05
CA ASP A 71 -17.99 26.24 2.66
C ASP A 71 -18.17 26.88 1.28
N ASP A 72 -17.09 27.21 0.58
CA ASP A 72 -17.09 27.75 -0.76
C ASP A 72 -17.52 26.71 -1.83
N ALA A 73 -17.64 27.17 -3.06
CA ALA A 73 -18.05 26.31 -4.18
C ALA A 73 -17.10 25.11 -4.41
N ILE A 74 -15.79 25.30 -4.13
CA ILE A 74 -14.77 24.26 -4.26
C ILE A 74 -14.95 23.23 -3.15
N GLY A 75 -15.15 23.64 -1.92
CA GLY A 75 -15.39 22.74 -0.80
C GLY A 75 -16.65 21.90 -0.95
N LYS A 76 -17.73 22.49 -1.45
CA LYS A 76 -18.98 21.75 -1.77
C LYS A 76 -18.77 20.71 -2.87
N ARG A 77 -18.02 21.05 -3.91
CA ARG A 77 -17.65 20.11 -4.98
C ARG A 77 -16.81 18.96 -4.43
N ASP A 78 -15.83 19.26 -3.60
CA ASP A 78 -14.93 18.25 -3.03
C ASP A 78 -15.66 17.33 -2.04
N ALA A 79 -16.63 17.86 -1.29
CA ALA A 79 -17.53 17.05 -0.44
C ALA A 79 -18.43 16.10 -1.27
N LYS A 80 -18.92 16.55 -2.41
CA LYS A 80 -19.66 15.67 -3.34
C LYS A 80 -18.75 14.59 -3.90
N LEU A 81 -17.54 14.95 -4.33
CA LEU A 81 -16.55 14.01 -4.86
C LEU A 81 -16.21 12.93 -3.84
N LEU A 82 -16.03 13.27 -2.55
CA LEU A 82 -15.82 12.32 -1.48
C LEU A 82 -16.94 11.28 -1.38
N LYS A 83 -18.21 11.74 -1.44
CA LYS A 83 -19.37 10.83 -1.40
C LYS A 83 -19.39 9.89 -2.60
N ASP A 84 -19.10 10.42 -3.79
CA ASP A 84 -19.11 9.65 -5.05
C ASP A 84 -17.99 8.59 -5.04
N PHE A 85 -16.78 8.92 -4.57
CA PHE A 85 -15.70 7.97 -4.40
C PHE A 85 -16.03 6.88 -3.37
N ASN A 86 -16.54 7.24 -2.21
CA ASN A 86 -16.94 6.26 -1.19
C ASN A 86 -18.03 5.30 -1.71
N LYS A 87 -19.00 5.81 -2.46
CA LYS A 87 -20.03 4.99 -3.09
C LYS A 87 -19.44 4.03 -4.14
N ALA A 88 -18.53 4.52 -4.97
CA ALA A 88 -17.88 3.72 -6.00
C ALA A 88 -17.02 2.60 -5.38
N ILE A 89 -16.21 2.93 -4.38
CA ILE A 89 -15.37 1.97 -3.65
C ILE A 89 -16.23 0.89 -2.99
N ASN A 90 -17.29 1.29 -2.27
CA ASN A 90 -18.19 0.34 -1.63
C ASN A 90 -18.90 -0.57 -2.64
N THR A 91 -19.27 -0.05 -3.80
CA THR A 91 -19.86 -0.84 -4.88
C THR A 91 -18.87 -1.83 -5.46
N ALA A 92 -17.64 -1.39 -5.70
CA ALA A 92 -16.57 -2.26 -6.21
C ALA A 92 -16.20 -3.37 -5.21
N ARG A 93 -16.19 -3.07 -3.91
CA ARG A 93 -15.99 -4.08 -2.84
C ARG A 93 -17.11 -5.12 -2.84
N LYS A 94 -18.37 -4.68 -2.82
CA LYS A 94 -19.54 -5.57 -2.83
C LYS A 94 -19.59 -6.48 -4.06
N LYS A 95 -19.14 -5.99 -5.20
CA LYS A 95 -19.08 -6.78 -6.45
C LYS A 95 -17.84 -7.67 -6.56
N GLY A 96 -16.94 -7.65 -5.58
CA GLY A 96 -15.69 -8.42 -5.58
C GLY A 96 -14.68 -7.95 -6.63
N ILE A 97 -14.85 -6.75 -7.20
CA ILE A 97 -13.96 -6.22 -8.25
C ILE A 97 -12.58 -5.96 -7.68
N ILE A 98 -12.50 -5.38 -6.47
CA ILE A 98 -11.23 -5.07 -5.81
C ILE A 98 -10.47 -6.35 -5.50
N SER A 99 -11.12 -7.35 -4.91
CA SER A 99 -10.55 -8.69 -4.66
C SER A 99 -10.00 -9.33 -5.93
N LYS A 100 -10.79 -9.35 -7.01
CA LYS A 100 -10.34 -9.92 -8.30
C LYS A 100 -9.11 -9.23 -8.86
N LEU A 101 -9.07 -7.91 -8.80
CA LEU A 101 -7.93 -7.13 -9.27
C LEU A 101 -6.71 -7.34 -8.38
N ALA A 102 -6.90 -7.38 -7.05
CA ALA A 102 -5.81 -7.64 -6.11
C ALA A 102 -5.17 -9.01 -6.37
N ILE A 103 -5.95 -10.05 -6.45
CA ILE A 103 -5.45 -11.41 -6.75
C ILE A 103 -4.74 -11.45 -8.11
N LYS A 104 -5.33 -10.80 -9.13
CA LYS A 104 -4.73 -10.78 -10.48
C LYS A 104 -3.36 -10.11 -10.53
N HIS A 105 -3.18 -8.98 -9.80
CA HIS A 105 -1.99 -8.15 -9.91
C HIS A 105 -0.95 -8.40 -8.81
N PHE A 106 -1.37 -8.88 -7.65
CA PHE A 106 -0.49 -9.08 -6.49
C PHE A 106 -0.40 -10.53 -6.02
N GLY A 107 -1.22 -11.42 -6.58
CA GLY A 107 -1.24 -12.82 -6.17
C GLY A 107 -1.96 -13.10 -4.85
N PHE A 108 -2.46 -12.08 -4.15
CA PHE A 108 -3.21 -12.21 -2.89
C PHE A 108 -4.35 -11.18 -2.81
N ASP A 109 -5.33 -11.44 -1.94
CA ASP A 109 -6.46 -10.51 -1.73
C ASP A 109 -6.04 -9.38 -0.79
N ALA A 110 -5.86 -8.19 -1.34
CA ALA A 110 -5.55 -6.95 -0.62
C ALA A 110 -6.79 -6.09 -0.35
N SER A 111 -8.00 -6.63 -0.45
CA SER A 111 -9.26 -5.88 -0.37
C SER A 111 -9.83 -5.73 1.04
N MET A 112 -9.05 -6.02 2.06
CA MET A 112 -9.46 -5.97 3.47
C MET A 112 -9.99 -4.60 3.91
#